data_67f15986b20c1f24ed1942b84931dd49
#
_entry.id   67f15986b20c1f24ed1942b84931dd49
#
_cell.length_a   1.000
_cell.length_b   1.000
_cell.length_c   1.000
_cell.angle_alpha   90.00
_cell.angle_beta   90.00
_cell.angle_gamma   90.00
#
_symmetry.space_group_name_H-M   'P 1'
#
loop_
_entity.id
_entity.type
_entity.pdbx_description
1 polymer ?
#
loop_
_entity_poly.entity_id
_entity_poly.type
_entity_poly.pdbx_seq_one_letter_code
_entity_poly.pdbx_strand_id
1 'polypeptide(L)'
;EIAMIKYYGATVLYNVIDRAIQAHGSLGFSTDLPLEHMYRAARAARIYDGPDEVHKVTVARQVLKRYAPADVPTEHVPTRREAAKKKFADLLVEVSGND
;
A
#
# COMPACT_ATOMS: atom_id res chain seq x y z
N GLU A 1 -1.01 -16.23 -6.93
CA GLU A 1 0.48 -16.27 -7.03
C GLU A 1 1.02 -15.11 -7.89
N ILE A 2 0.51 -14.89 -9.10
CA ILE A 2 0.99 -13.82 -10.01
C ILE A 2 0.94 -12.43 -9.36
N ALA A 3 -0.17 -12.09 -8.69
CA ALA A 3 -0.31 -10.81 -8.00
C ALA A 3 0.73 -10.62 -6.89
N MET A 4 1.08 -11.68 -6.16
CA MET A 4 2.13 -11.65 -5.13
C MET A 4 3.49 -11.40 -5.74
N ILE A 5 3.82 -12.13 -6.82
CA ILE A 5 5.10 -11.99 -7.53
C ILE A 5 5.25 -10.56 -8.07
N LYS A 6 4.18 -9.97 -8.60
CA LYS A 6 4.21 -8.63 -9.19
C LYS A 6 4.60 -7.55 -8.17
N TYR A 7 3.91 -7.44 -7.04
CA TYR A 7 4.22 -6.39 -6.06
C TYR A 7 5.49 -6.69 -5.25
N TYR A 8 5.72 -7.97 -4.89
CA TYR A 8 6.90 -8.35 -4.14
C TYR A 8 8.18 -8.25 -4.98
N GLY A 9 8.15 -8.78 -6.21
CA GLY A 9 9.28 -8.71 -7.13
C GLY A 9 9.65 -7.28 -7.49
N ALA A 10 8.67 -6.41 -7.74
CA ALA A 10 8.92 -5.00 -8.00
C ALA A 10 9.57 -4.29 -6.80
N THR A 11 9.17 -4.64 -5.57
CA THR A 11 9.76 -4.09 -4.34
C THR A 11 11.21 -4.59 -4.17
N VAL A 12 11.46 -5.87 -4.40
CA VAL A 12 12.82 -6.44 -4.31
C VAL A 12 13.74 -5.79 -5.32
N LEU A 13 13.31 -5.68 -6.58
CA LEU A 13 14.08 -5.05 -7.66
C LEU A 13 14.45 -3.60 -7.29
N TYR A 14 13.47 -2.83 -6.85
CA TYR A 14 13.69 -1.45 -6.40
C TYR A 14 14.74 -1.37 -5.29
N ASN A 15 14.60 -2.19 -4.25
CA ASN A 15 15.52 -2.20 -3.10
C ASN A 15 16.94 -2.62 -3.48
N VAL A 16 17.09 -3.58 -4.39
CA VAL A 16 18.41 -4.02 -4.86
C VAL A 16 19.13 -2.90 -5.60
N ILE A 17 18.43 -2.20 -6.51
CA ILE A 17 19.01 -1.10 -7.26
C ILE A 17 19.31 0.08 -6.34
N ASP A 18 18.45 0.40 -5.39
CA ASP A 18 18.68 1.44 -4.38
C ASP A 18 19.99 1.19 -3.61
N ARG A 19 20.20 -0.04 -3.13
CA ARG A 19 21.41 -0.45 -2.44
C ARG A 19 22.64 -0.39 -3.35
N ALA A 20 22.49 -0.76 -4.62
CA ALA A 20 23.57 -0.66 -5.59
C ALA A 20 24.00 0.79 -5.81
N ILE A 21 23.06 1.72 -5.95
CA ILE A 21 23.35 3.16 -6.02
C ILE A 21 24.10 3.61 -4.77
N GLN A 22 23.62 3.24 -3.59
CA GLN A 22 24.25 3.63 -2.34
C GLN A 22 25.69 3.11 -2.23
N ALA A 23 25.93 1.87 -2.65
CA ALA A 23 27.28 1.25 -2.61
C ALA A 23 28.27 1.92 -3.57
N HIS A 24 27.79 2.45 -4.70
CA HIS A 24 28.62 3.19 -5.67
C HIS A 24 28.76 4.68 -5.36
N GLY A 25 28.02 5.18 -4.37
CA GLY A 25 28.05 6.60 -3.98
C GLY A 25 27.64 7.53 -5.12
N SER A 26 28.36 8.64 -5.29
CA SER A 26 28.05 9.63 -6.33
C SER A 26 28.08 9.06 -7.76
N LEU A 27 28.94 8.09 -8.02
CA LEU A 27 29.02 7.41 -9.31
C LEU A 27 27.73 6.63 -9.61
N GLY A 28 27.12 5.98 -8.60
CA GLY A 28 25.84 5.27 -8.74
C GLY A 28 24.67 6.18 -9.06
N PHE A 29 24.73 7.43 -8.63
CA PHE A 29 23.71 8.44 -8.92
C PHE A 29 23.95 9.16 -10.25
N SER A 30 25.14 9.03 -10.84
CA SER A 30 25.51 9.64 -12.12
C SER A 30 24.96 8.86 -13.30
N THR A 31 25.04 9.46 -14.49
CA THR A 31 24.68 8.80 -15.77
C THR A 31 25.79 7.92 -16.33
N ASP A 32 26.96 7.88 -15.68
CA ASP A 32 28.09 7.03 -16.11
C ASP A 32 27.82 5.54 -15.87
N LEU A 33 26.94 5.23 -14.90
CA LEU A 33 26.42 3.88 -14.68
C LEU A 33 24.92 3.82 -15.04
N PRO A 34 24.41 2.65 -15.41
CA PRO A 34 22.99 2.51 -15.77
C PRO A 34 22.04 2.53 -14.56
N LEU A 35 22.58 2.63 -13.34
CA LEU A 35 21.79 2.44 -12.10
C LEU A 35 20.69 3.49 -11.91
N GLU A 36 20.93 4.76 -12.26
CA GLU A 36 19.89 5.80 -12.13
C GLU A 36 18.70 5.54 -13.07
N HIS A 37 18.96 5.08 -14.29
CA HIS A 37 17.93 4.69 -15.25
C HIS A 37 17.17 3.45 -14.76
N MET A 38 17.89 2.44 -14.29
CA MET A 38 17.31 1.23 -13.73
C MET A 38 16.45 1.53 -12.49
N TYR A 39 16.87 2.46 -11.65
CA TYR A 39 16.11 2.90 -10.47
C TYR A 39 14.76 3.50 -10.86
N ARG A 40 14.76 4.39 -11.82
CA ARG A 40 13.53 5.00 -12.35
C ARG A 40 12.60 3.95 -12.95
N ALA A 41 13.12 3.02 -13.74
CA ALA A 41 12.35 1.93 -14.31
C ALA A 41 11.78 0.98 -13.23
N ALA A 42 12.60 0.62 -12.23
CA ALA A 42 12.17 -0.22 -11.11
C ALA A 42 11.08 0.47 -10.27
N ARG A 43 11.18 1.80 -10.07
CA ARG A 43 10.14 2.56 -9.37
C ARG A 43 8.82 2.57 -10.13
N ALA A 44 8.88 2.70 -11.45
CA ALA A 44 7.70 2.65 -12.31
C ALA A 44 7.01 1.27 -12.29
N ALA A 45 7.78 0.18 -12.14
CA ALA A 45 7.25 -1.19 -12.04
C ALA A 45 6.26 -1.40 -10.87
N ARG A 46 6.28 -0.56 -9.87
CA ARG A 46 5.33 -0.56 -8.75
C ARG A 46 4.01 0.16 -9.06
N ILE A 47 3.90 0.78 -10.22
CA ILE A 47 2.76 1.63 -10.61
C ILE A 47 2.03 1.05 -11.82
N TYR A 48 2.75 0.68 -12.88
CA TYR A 48 2.13 0.18 -14.12
C TYR A 48 1.62 -1.26 -13.96
N ASP A 49 0.71 -1.65 -14.83
CA ASP A 49 0.03 -2.97 -14.83
C ASP A 49 -0.61 -3.32 -13.48
N GLY A 50 -1.16 -2.31 -12.83
CA GLY A 50 -1.73 -2.36 -11.51
C GLY A 50 -0.71 -2.00 -10.43
N PRO A 51 -0.98 -0.95 -9.64
CA PRO A 51 -0.12 -0.58 -8.51
C PRO A 51 -0.10 -1.67 -7.43
N ASP A 52 0.92 -1.62 -6.58
CA ASP A 52 1.14 -2.59 -5.49
C ASP A 52 -0.13 -2.82 -4.66
N GLU A 53 -0.90 -1.76 -4.39
CA GLU A 53 -2.12 -1.79 -3.58
C GLU A 53 -3.23 -2.62 -4.24
N VAL A 54 -3.37 -2.54 -5.55
CA VAL A 54 -4.35 -3.34 -6.32
C VAL A 54 -4.01 -4.83 -6.22
N HIS A 55 -2.74 -5.17 -6.35
CA HIS A 55 -2.27 -6.56 -6.22
C HIS A 55 -2.43 -7.07 -4.79
N LYS A 56 -2.13 -6.25 -3.76
CA LYS A 56 -2.34 -6.59 -2.35
C LYS A 56 -3.82 -6.85 -2.05
N VAL A 57 -4.72 -6.00 -2.54
CA VAL A 57 -6.17 -6.19 -2.40
C VAL A 57 -6.63 -7.48 -3.08
N THR A 58 -6.08 -7.79 -4.26
CA THR A 58 -6.37 -9.04 -4.97
C THR A 58 -5.95 -10.26 -4.16
N VAL A 59 -4.74 -10.23 -3.58
CA VAL A 59 -4.24 -11.31 -2.71
C VAL A 59 -5.13 -11.44 -1.46
N ALA A 60 -5.43 -10.33 -0.80
CA ALA A 60 -6.28 -10.33 0.39
C ALA A 60 -7.66 -10.96 0.10
N ARG A 61 -8.30 -10.57 -1.01
CA ARG A 61 -9.57 -11.17 -1.43
C ARG A 61 -9.46 -12.67 -1.68
N GLN A 62 -8.38 -13.13 -2.29
CA GLN A 62 -8.15 -14.56 -2.53
C GLN A 62 -7.95 -15.34 -1.23
N VAL A 63 -7.22 -14.77 -0.27
CA VAL A 63 -7.04 -15.36 1.05
C VAL A 63 -8.37 -15.44 1.80
N LEU A 64 -9.11 -14.33 1.84
CA LEU A 64 -10.38 -14.24 2.56
C LEU A 64 -11.45 -15.18 2.02
N LYS A 65 -11.42 -15.52 0.72
CA LYS A 65 -12.33 -16.53 0.15
C LYS A 65 -12.21 -17.93 0.79
N ARG A 66 -11.14 -18.21 1.50
CA ARG A 66 -10.92 -19.49 2.17
C ARG A 66 -11.58 -19.57 3.54
N TYR A 67 -12.10 -18.45 4.03
CA TYR A 67 -12.73 -18.34 5.35
C TYR A 67 -14.23 -18.10 5.19
N ALA A 68 -15.03 -18.82 5.94
CA ALA A 68 -16.45 -18.55 6.03
C ALA A 68 -16.69 -17.29 6.87
N PRO A 69 -17.69 -16.47 6.53
CA PRO A 69 -18.12 -15.40 7.42
C PRO A 69 -18.53 -16.00 8.77
N ALA A 70 -18.00 -15.44 9.85
CA ALA A 70 -18.39 -15.79 11.21
C ALA A 70 -19.12 -14.60 11.82
N ASP A 71 -20.27 -14.89 12.46
CA ASP A 71 -20.95 -13.90 13.28
C ASP A 71 -20.23 -13.85 14.63
N VAL A 72 -19.35 -12.86 14.79
CA VAL A 72 -18.60 -12.65 16.01
C VAL A 72 -19.22 -11.50 16.77
N PRO A 73 -19.56 -11.66 18.06
CA PRO A 73 -20.05 -10.56 18.89
C PRO A 73 -19.05 -9.41 18.85
N THR A 74 -19.48 -8.27 18.36
CA THR A 74 -18.63 -7.07 18.20
C THR A 74 -19.06 -5.91 19.09
N GLU A 75 -20.03 -6.12 19.97
CA GLU A 75 -20.56 -5.09 20.87
C GLU A 75 -19.52 -4.49 21.79
N HIS A 76 -18.42 -5.20 22.04
CA HIS A 76 -17.29 -4.71 22.85
C HIS A 76 -16.16 -4.10 22.02
N VAL A 77 -16.28 -4.13 20.70
CA VAL A 77 -15.29 -3.54 19.79
C VAL A 77 -15.89 -2.27 19.18
N PRO A 78 -15.57 -1.08 19.72
CA PRO A 78 -16.03 0.16 19.12
C PRO A 78 -15.49 0.26 17.70
N THR A 79 -16.38 0.33 16.72
CA THR A 79 -15.97 0.59 15.35
C THR A 79 -15.35 1.99 15.27
N ARG A 80 -14.34 2.17 14.41
CA ARG A 80 -13.74 3.50 14.22
C ARG A 80 -14.79 4.55 13.85
N ARG A 81 -15.83 4.15 13.13
CA ARG A 81 -16.93 5.02 12.72
C ARG A 81 -17.77 5.46 13.93
N GLU A 82 -18.09 4.56 14.83
CA GLU A 82 -18.87 4.87 16.04
C GLU A 82 -18.04 5.68 17.04
N ALA A 83 -16.78 5.31 17.23
CA ALA A 83 -15.86 6.09 18.04
C ALA A 83 -15.67 7.52 17.50
N ALA A 84 -15.57 7.66 16.17
CA ALA A 84 -15.49 8.97 15.52
C ALA A 84 -16.79 9.76 15.68
N LYS A 85 -17.95 9.13 15.45
CA LYS A 85 -19.26 9.78 15.67
C LYS A 85 -19.41 10.29 17.10
N LYS A 86 -19.03 9.47 18.08
CA LYS A 86 -19.09 9.88 19.50
C LYS A 86 -18.12 11.02 19.81
N LYS A 87 -16.90 10.95 19.28
CA LYS A 87 -15.87 11.96 19.50
C LYS A 87 -16.20 13.32 18.88
N PHE A 88 -16.87 13.31 17.74
CA PHE A 88 -17.19 14.51 16.95
C PHE A 88 -18.70 14.80 16.92
N ALA A 89 -19.47 14.30 17.91
CA ALA A 89 -20.91 14.49 17.98
C ALA A 89 -21.32 15.98 17.93
N ASP A 90 -20.60 16.82 18.66
CA ASP A 90 -20.90 18.27 18.74
C ASP A 90 -20.71 18.96 17.38
N LEU A 91 -19.64 18.60 16.65
CA LEU A 91 -19.37 19.12 15.31
C LEU A 91 -20.41 18.66 14.28
N LEU A 92 -20.92 17.43 14.41
CA LEU A 92 -21.94 16.91 13.51
C LEU A 92 -23.30 17.61 13.71
N VAL A 93 -23.63 18.02 14.93
CA VAL A 93 -24.85 18.80 15.23
C VAL A 93 -24.74 20.20 14.62
N GLU A 94 -23.58 20.84 14.73
CA GLU A 94 -23.32 22.17 14.18
C GLU A 94 -23.45 22.23 12.64
N VAL A 95 -22.98 21.19 11.95
CA VAL A 95 -23.09 21.05 10.48
C VAL A 95 -24.52 20.73 10.03
N SER A 96 -25.25 19.91 10.81
CA SER A 96 -26.64 19.51 10.48
C SER A 96 -27.68 20.58 10.81
N GLY A 97 -27.35 21.57 11.60
CA GLY A 97 -28.26 22.63 12.07
C GLY A 97 -28.30 23.86 11.16
N ASN A 98 -27.53 23.87 10.06
CA ASN A 98 -27.43 24.98 9.11
C ASN A 98 -28.13 24.75 7.76
N ASP A 99 -29.02 23.76 7.64
CA ASP A 99 -29.87 23.52 6.47
C ASP A 99 -31.31 24.01 6.72
#